data_92383fee9ded2108d8863fb314a95bec
#
_entry.id   92383fee9ded2108d8863fb314a95bec
#
_cell.length_a   1.000
_cell.length_b   1.000
_cell.length_c   1.000
_cell.angle_alpha   90.00
_cell.angle_beta   90.00
_cell.angle_gamma   90.00
#
_symmetry.space_group_name_H-M   'P 1'
#
loop_
_entity.id
_entity.type
_entity.pdbx_description
1 polymer ?
#
loop_
_entity_poly.entity_id
_entity_poly.type
_entity_poly.pdbx_seq_one_letter_code
_entity_poly.pdbx_strand_id
1 'polypeptide(L)'
;MADAWGAHAWGADETVLAAPFGLFEDHVSLMHGWLPLTAQLLTAALLLVAIGWRDRRWRLKSLPIAVGLGVAAAGLTYWTIFSNGLSGEPAPSSLWVWVTLTGLAAGVAVLGWRSAARWRRGASLLAVPMSALCAGLMLNLWVGYFPTVQTAWGQLTNGPLPGQTDPETVAKMLAAQSVPAKGKVVPVTITGPSKFKHRGELVYLPPAYFASNPPPALPTVMMIGGQFNTAADWIRSANAVDAIDDFAARNGGNAPVFVFADSGGAFNNDTGCVNGTRGNAADHLTQDVVPYMVETFGVSDDPANWGAVGWSSGGTCAMNLTVKYPELFSTFVNIDGDYAPNAGTKAQTIERLFGGNADAYDEWYPPAVIEKHGPYEGVSGWFAVSENAKIPAISGVALQDEPAERSPESNPTAAARALCRLGSQYGIDCAVVPQPGKHDWPFGARAFASALPWLAWQVDTPDVPEVALPGTSGQPDGVTIAAEGNPGGLPGHKPAGVR
;
A
#
# COMPACT_ATOMS: atom_id res chain seq x y z
N MET A 1 40.28 5.55 19.92
CA MET A 1 39.55 6.77 19.64
C MET A 1 38.17 6.31 19.23
N ALA A 2 37.32 6.28 20.20
CA ALA A 2 35.90 5.97 20.05
C ALA A 2 35.14 7.25 19.72
N ASP A 3 33.92 7.09 19.30
CA ASP A 3 32.89 8.12 19.15
C ASP A 3 32.79 8.77 17.78
N ALA A 4 31.82 8.30 17.00
CA ALA A 4 30.89 9.10 16.23
C ALA A 4 29.90 8.24 15.38
N TRP A 5 29.03 7.48 16.03
CA TRP A 5 27.78 7.01 15.42
C TRP A 5 26.63 7.43 16.33
N GLY A 6 26.18 8.68 16.12
CA GLY A 6 24.97 9.17 16.77
C GLY A 6 23.75 8.51 16.18
N ALA A 7 23.18 7.55 16.92
CA ALA A 7 21.85 7.06 16.70
C ALA A 7 20.86 8.20 16.92
N HIS A 8 20.30 8.76 15.86
CA HIS A 8 19.08 9.56 15.97
C HIS A 8 17.91 8.60 16.20
N ALA A 9 17.67 8.32 17.47
CA ALA A 9 16.42 7.76 17.94
C ALA A 9 15.28 8.70 17.52
N TRP A 10 14.35 8.21 16.75
CA TRP A 10 13.05 8.84 16.54
C TRP A 10 12.27 8.73 17.84
N GLY A 11 12.45 9.73 18.70
CA GLY A 11 11.68 9.85 19.93
C GLY A 11 10.21 10.04 19.60
N ALA A 12 9.38 9.15 20.13
CA ALA A 12 7.96 9.39 20.27
C ALA A 12 7.78 10.55 21.26
N ASP A 13 7.60 11.75 20.73
CA ASP A 13 7.30 12.92 21.56
C ASP A 13 5.81 12.93 21.89
N GLU A 14 5.49 12.41 23.07
CA GLU A 14 4.19 12.48 23.74
C GLU A 14 3.95 13.86 24.34
N THR A 15 4.19 14.93 23.60
CA THR A 15 3.81 16.28 24.04
C THR A 15 3.30 17.12 22.86
N VAL A 16 2.13 16.74 22.30
CA VAL A 16 1.35 17.64 21.48
C VAL A 16 0.13 18.12 22.26
N LEU A 17 0.38 18.82 23.35
CA LEU A 17 -0.56 19.78 23.91
C LEU A 17 0.08 21.18 23.77
N ALA A 18 -0.60 22.00 22.94
CA ALA A 18 -0.40 23.45 22.82
C ALA A 18 0.77 23.94 21.95
N ALA A 19 0.51 24.07 20.64
CA ALA A 19 0.97 25.23 19.91
C ALA A 19 -0.25 25.96 19.34
N PRO A 20 -0.56 27.19 19.76
CA PRO A 20 -1.64 27.97 19.18
C PRO A 20 -1.18 28.53 17.83
N PHE A 21 -1.93 28.22 16.76
CA PHE A 21 -1.95 28.98 15.52
C PHE A 21 -0.60 29.21 14.79
N GLY A 22 0.02 28.15 14.30
CA GLY A 22 0.90 28.22 13.15
C GLY A 22 0.06 28.34 11.88
N LEU A 23 -0.24 29.55 11.43
CA LEU A 23 -1.20 29.82 10.35
C LEU A 23 -0.68 29.54 8.95
N PHE A 24 0.54 29.05 8.75
CA PHE A 24 1.14 28.76 7.44
C PHE A 24 2.21 27.66 7.52
N GLU A 25 1.84 26.44 7.95
CA GLU A 25 2.59 25.28 7.52
C GLU A 25 2.08 24.86 6.15
N ASP A 26 2.97 24.64 5.18
CA ASP A 26 2.64 24.35 3.77
C ASP A 26 1.80 23.06 3.57
N HIS A 27 1.52 22.30 4.62
CA HIS A 27 0.78 21.05 4.57
C HIS A 27 -0.24 20.87 5.70
N VAL A 28 -1.52 21.11 5.39
CA VAL A 28 -2.62 20.89 6.35
C VAL A 28 -2.96 19.41 6.42
N SER A 29 -2.78 18.77 7.60
CA SER A 29 -3.07 17.36 7.81
C SER A 29 -4.57 17.05 7.76
N LEU A 30 -4.94 15.98 7.04
CA LEU A 30 -6.27 15.35 7.06
C LEU A 30 -6.37 14.19 8.06
N MET A 31 -5.23 13.74 8.60
CA MET A 31 -5.16 12.61 9.51
C MET A 31 -5.29 13.01 10.97
N HIS A 32 -4.77 14.18 11.35
CA HIS A 32 -4.74 14.68 12.71
C HIS A 32 -4.73 16.21 12.75
N GLY A 33 -4.79 16.77 13.96
CA GLY A 33 -4.77 18.22 14.15
C GLY A 33 -6.14 18.88 14.14
N TRP A 34 -6.14 20.19 13.91
CA TRP A 34 -7.34 21.04 14.09
C TRP A 34 -8.42 20.82 13.04
N LEU A 35 -8.05 20.50 11.78
CA LEU A 35 -9.01 20.44 10.65
C LEU A 35 -10.04 19.32 10.80
N PRO A 36 -9.67 18.04 11.00
CA PRO A 36 -10.65 16.97 11.22
C PRO A 36 -11.54 17.23 12.43
N LEU A 37 -10.97 17.71 13.53
CA LEU A 37 -11.72 18.01 14.76
C LEU A 37 -12.72 19.14 14.54
N THR A 38 -12.30 20.23 13.89
CA THR A 38 -13.17 21.38 13.60
C THR A 38 -14.33 20.97 12.70
N ALA A 39 -14.05 20.16 11.65
CA ALA A 39 -15.10 19.64 10.77
C ALA A 39 -16.14 18.84 11.55
N GLN A 40 -15.71 17.97 12.45
CA GLN A 40 -16.60 17.16 13.30
C GLN A 40 -17.45 18.02 14.26
N LEU A 41 -16.83 18.99 14.94
CA LEU A 41 -17.53 19.88 15.87
C LEU A 41 -18.55 20.76 15.16
N LEU A 42 -18.19 21.33 14.02
CA LEU A 42 -19.11 22.11 13.19
C LEU A 42 -20.28 21.25 12.69
N THR A 43 -20.01 20.03 12.27
CA THR A 43 -21.05 19.10 11.82
C THR A 43 -21.99 18.73 12.96
N ALA A 44 -21.46 18.44 14.14
CA ALA A 44 -22.27 18.17 15.32
C ALA A 44 -23.17 19.37 15.68
N ALA A 45 -22.62 20.58 15.65
CA ALA A 45 -23.41 21.80 15.87
C ALA A 45 -24.51 21.98 14.81
N LEU A 46 -24.21 21.77 13.54
CA LEU A 46 -25.20 21.82 12.45
C LEU A 46 -26.30 20.78 12.63
N LEU A 47 -25.98 19.56 13.03
CA LEU A 47 -26.94 18.50 13.31
C LEU A 47 -27.85 18.86 14.48
N LEU A 48 -27.31 19.38 15.59
CA LEU A 48 -28.10 19.83 16.75
C LEU A 48 -29.08 20.94 16.35
N VAL A 49 -28.62 21.89 15.54
CA VAL A 49 -29.43 22.96 14.99
C VAL A 49 -30.53 22.43 14.06
N ALA A 50 -30.17 21.54 13.15
CA ALA A 50 -31.06 20.93 12.16
C ALA A 50 -32.17 20.11 12.83
N ILE A 51 -31.82 19.25 13.78
CA ILE A 51 -32.75 18.44 14.56
C ILE A 51 -33.69 19.35 15.36
N GLY A 52 -33.15 20.19 16.21
CA GLY A 52 -33.82 21.14 17.05
C GLY A 52 -34.98 20.57 17.89
N TRP A 53 -35.37 21.28 18.92
CA TRP A 53 -36.53 20.91 19.71
C TRP A 53 -37.80 21.46 19.02
N ARG A 54 -38.62 20.57 18.44
CA ARG A 54 -39.82 20.91 17.66
C ARG A 54 -41.07 20.34 18.34
N ASP A 55 -42.20 20.34 17.66
CA ASP A 55 -43.48 19.82 18.12
C ASP A 55 -43.43 18.32 18.48
N ARG A 56 -44.48 17.82 19.16
CA ARG A 56 -44.58 16.44 19.63
C ARG A 56 -44.55 15.43 18.47
N ARG A 57 -45.16 15.79 17.31
CA ARG A 57 -45.17 14.94 16.13
C ARG A 57 -43.76 14.74 15.55
N TRP A 58 -42.98 15.80 15.53
CA TRP A 58 -41.57 15.72 15.10
C TRP A 58 -40.78 14.77 15.99
N ARG A 59 -40.85 14.97 17.31
CA ARG A 59 -40.07 14.18 18.28
C ARG A 59 -40.44 12.70 18.34
N LEU A 60 -41.77 12.40 18.23
CA LEU A 60 -42.26 11.03 18.43
C LEU A 60 -42.44 10.23 17.13
N LYS A 61 -42.48 10.88 15.96
CA LYS A 61 -42.69 10.20 14.68
C LYS A 61 -41.54 10.46 13.71
N SER A 62 -41.30 11.72 13.33
CA SER A 62 -40.35 12.04 12.25
C SER A 62 -38.90 11.82 12.65
N LEU A 63 -38.51 12.19 13.88
CA LEU A 63 -37.14 12.01 14.35
C LEU A 63 -36.75 10.51 14.52
N PRO A 64 -37.58 9.64 15.11
CA PRO A 64 -37.32 8.22 15.14
C PRO A 64 -37.18 7.58 13.74
N ILE A 65 -38.02 8.03 12.78
CA ILE A 65 -37.89 7.58 11.38
C ILE A 65 -36.53 8.04 10.78
N ALA A 66 -36.13 9.30 11.02
CA ALA A 66 -34.85 9.81 10.56
C ALA A 66 -33.66 9.04 11.18
N VAL A 67 -33.76 8.67 12.46
CA VAL A 67 -32.75 7.79 13.11
C VAL A 67 -32.74 6.41 12.45
N GLY A 68 -33.92 5.82 12.20
CA GLY A 68 -34.05 4.55 11.50
C GLY A 68 -33.42 4.58 10.10
N LEU A 69 -33.58 5.68 9.36
CA LEU A 69 -32.91 5.89 8.06
C LEU A 69 -31.39 5.95 8.21
N GLY A 70 -30.88 6.57 9.28
CA GLY A 70 -29.46 6.59 9.58
C GLY A 70 -28.89 5.18 9.83
N VAL A 71 -29.58 4.40 10.68
CA VAL A 71 -29.19 3.01 10.96
C VAL A 71 -29.28 2.15 9.70
N ALA A 72 -30.33 2.34 8.90
CA ALA A 72 -30.49 1.63 7.64
C ALA A 72 -29.36 1.96 6.63
N ALA A 73 -28.95 3.22 6.57
CA ALA A 73 -27.82 3.63 5.73
C ALA A 73 -26.50 2.93 6.16
N ALA A 74 -26.22 2.88 7.46
CA ALA A 74 -25.05 2.17 7.98
C ALA A 74 -25.14 0.66 7.71
N GLY A 75 -26.31 0.04 7.91
CA GLY A 75 -26.53 -1.37 7.64
C GLY A 75 -26.40 -1.72 6.16
N LEU A 76 -26.91 -0.87 5.27
CA LEU A 76 -26.74 -1.06 3.82
C LEU A 76 -25.28 -0.92 3.40
N THR A 77 -24.56 0.07 3.92
CA THR A 77 -23.13 0.26 3.65
C THR A 77 -22.34 -0.95 4.13
N TYR A 78 -22.61 -1.42 5.35
CA TYR A 78 -21.97 -2.64 5.89
C TYR A 78 -22.26 -3.87 5.00
N TRP A 79 -23.53 -4.06 4.63
CA TRP A 79 -23.90 -5.18 3.76
C TRP A 79 -23.21 -5.11 2.39
N THR A 80 -23.11 -3.90 1.80
CA THR A 80 -22.43 -3.71 0.52
C THR A 80 -20.93 -4.06 0.62
N ILE A 81 -20.26 -3.59 1.68
CA ILE A 81 -18.86 -3.90 1.94
C ILE A 81 -18.67 -5.42 2.06
N PHE A 82 -19.47 -6.04 2.91
CA PHE A 82 -19.38 -7.49 3.16
C PHE A 82 -19.71 -8.32 1.91
N SER A 83 -20.76 -7.97 1.16
CA SER A 83 -21.18 -8.72 -0.05
C SER A 83 -20.17 -8.60 -1.19
N ASN A 84 -19.37 -7.54 -1.23
CA ASN A 84 -18.30 -7.37 -2.24
C ASN A 84 -16.95 -7.93 -1.79
N GLY A 85 -16.84 -8.51 -0.61
CA GLY A 85 -15.60 -9.11 -0.10
C GLY A 85 -14.55 -8.06 0.34
N LEU A 86 -14.98 -6.84 0.64
CA LEU A 86 -14.10 -5.73 1.04
C LEU A 86 -13.85 -5.70 2.57
N SER A 87 -14.02 -6.82 3.26
CA SER A 87 -14.09 -6.87 4.74
C SER A 87 -12.84 -7.45 5.39
N GLY A 88 -11.67 -7.35 4.79
CA GLY A 88 -10.42 -7.90 5.34
C GLY A 88 -10.13 -7.39 6.76
N GLU A 89 -10.26 -6.09 7.01
CA GLU A 89 -10.13 -5.51 8.35
C GLU A 89 -11.43 -4.81 8.82
N PRO A 90 -11.79 -4.91 10.10
CA PRO A 90 -12.99 -4.25 10.61
C PRO A 90 -12.81 -2.72 10.62
N ALA A 91 -13.68 -2.01 9.91
CA ALA A 91 -13.70 -0.57 9.91
C ALA A 91 -13.96 0.01 11.32
N PRO A 92 -13.33 1.13 11.69
CA PRO A 92 -13.46 1.72 13.02
C PRO A 92 -14.90 2.14 13.33
N SER A 93 -15.31 2.01 14.59
CA SER A 93 -16.65 2.39 15.05
C SER A 93 -17.01 3.84 14.73
N SER A 94 -16.04 4.75 14.74
CA SER A 94 -16.22 6.16 14.38
C SER A 94 -16.72 6.36 12.95
N LEU A 95 -16.29 5.53 12.00
CA LEU A 95 -16.80 5.55 10.63
C LEU A 95 -18.31 5.26 10.61
N TRP A 96 -18.73 4.19 11.30
CA TRP A 96 -20.15 3.80 11.36
C TRP A 96 -21.03 4.85 12.01
N VAL A 97 -20.51 5.55 13.04
CA VAL A 97 -21.20 6.70 13.63
C VAL A 97 -21.47 7.78 12.59
N TRP A 98 -20.46 8.19 11.82
CA TRP A 98 -20.62 9.25 10.83
C TRP A 98 -21.46 8.84 9.62
N VAL A 99 -21.41 7.58 9.19
CA VAL A 99 -22.32 7.03 8.16
C VAL A 99 -23.77 7.08 8.66
N THR A 100 -24.02 6.69 9.92
CA THR A 100 -25.33 6.78 10.54
C THR A 100 -25.81 8.23 10.63
N LEU A 101 -24.94 9.16 11.04
CA LEU A 101 -25.25 10.59 11.13
C LEU A 101 -25.51 11.21 9.75
N THR A 102 -24.88 10.71 8.69
CA THR A 102 -25.16 11.15 7.30
C THR A 102 -26.58 10.76 6.88
N GLY A 103 -26.97 9.51 7.10
CA GLY A 103 -28.34 9.07 6.84
C GLY A 103 -29.40 9.77 7.72
N LEU A 104 -29.06 10.01 9.00
CA LEU A 104 -29.89 10.82 9.90
C LEU A 104 -30.04 12.25 9.36
N ALA A 105 -28.97 12.92 8.96
CA ALA A 105 -29.00 14.27 8.40
C ALA A 105 -29.92 14.36 7.18
N ALA A 106 -29.80 13.39 6.27
CA ALA A 106 -30.69 13.28 5.10
C ALA A 106 -32.15 13.08 5.51
N GLY A 107 -32.41 12.19 6.46
CA GLY A 107 -33.74 11.98 7.02
C GLY A 107 -34.33 13.25 7.66
N VAL A 108 -33.53 13.99 8.43
CA VAL A 108 -33.90 15.28 9.04
C VAL A 108 -34.21 16.34 7.98
N ALA A 109 -33.38 16.41 6.92
CA ALA A 109 -33.59 17.35 5.81
C ALA A 109 -34.94 17.07 5.10
N VAL A 110 -35.23 15.83 4.78
CA VAL A 110 -36.45 15.44 4.05
C VAL A 110 -37.69 15.53 4.92
N LEU A 111 -37.71 14.83 6.05
CA LEU A 111 -38.90 14.73 6.92
C LEU A 111 -39.18 16.02 7.68
N GLY A 112 -38.11 16.77 8.00
CA GLY A 112 -38.19 18.03 8.71
C GLY A 112 -38.49 19.25 7.87
N TRP A 113 -38.43 19.17 6.54
CA TRP A 113 -38.46 20.30 5.61
C TRP A 113 -39.67 21.23 5.82
N ARG A 114 -40.85 20.63 5.90
CA ARG A 114 -42.11 21.41 6.03
C ARG A 114 -42.31 22.09 7.38
N SER A 115 -41.80 21.49 8.46
CA SER A 115 -41.95 21.99 9.84
C SER A 115 -40.77 22.85 10.32
N ALA A 116 -39.71 22.99 9.52
CA ALA A 116 -38.50 23.73 9.88
C ALA A 116 -38.59 25.22 9.49
N ALA A 117 -38.09 26.09 10.36
CA ALA A 117 -37.79 27.48 10.03
C ALA A 117 -36.71 27.54 8.92
N ARG A 118 -36.67 28.64 8.14
CA ARG A 118 -35.76 28.76 6.97
C ARG A 118 -34.29 28.49 7.31
N TRP A 119 -33.81 29.04 8.43
CA TRP A 119 -32.42 28.83 8.85
C TRP A 119 -32.10 27.38 9.22
N ARG A 120 -33.07 26.65 9.79
CA ARG A 120 -32.91 25.20 10.05
C ARG A 120 -32.93 24.35 8.79
N ARG A 121 -33.66 24.80 7.74
CA ARG A 121 -33.56 24.15 6.42
C ARG A 121 -32.16 24.30 5.85
N GLY A 122 -31.58 25.52 5.95
CA GLY A 122 -30.18 25.74 5.57
C GLY A 122 -29.20 24.85 6.35
N ALA A 123 -29.36 24.81 7.70
CA ALA A 123 -28.54 23.95 8.53
C ALA A 123 -28.68 22.45 8.18
N SER A 124 -29.89 21.96 7.88
CA SER A 124 -30.11 20.56 7.51
C SER A 124 -29.54 20.22 6.14
N LEU A 125 -29.59 21.15 5.18
CA LEU A 125 -28.93 20.96 3.87
C LEU A 125 -27.42 20.91 3.98
N LEU A 126 -26.81 21.73 4.84
CA LEU A 126 -25.37 21.73 5.09
C LEU A 126 -24.93 20.53 5.94
N ALA A 127 -25.78 20.05 6.85
CA ALA A 127 -25.45 18.91 7.70
C ALA A 127 -25.21 17.62 6.89
N VAL A 128 -25.87 17.41 5.76
CA VAL A 128 -25.72 16.21 4.92
C VAL A 128 -24.29 16.12 4.34
N PRO A 129 -23.82 17.08 3.51
CA PRO A 129 -22.47 17.00 2.96
C PRO A 129 -21.38 17.07 4.05
N MET A 130 -21.61 17.81 5.15
CA MET A 130 -20.64 17.88 6.25
C MET A 130 -20.55 16.55 7.01
N SER A 131 -21.66 15.85 7.23
CA SER A 131 -21.62 14.50 7.84
C SER A 131 -20.95 13.49 6.91
N ALA A 132 -21.22 13.56 5.60
CA ALA A 132 -20.54 12.74 4.60
C ALA A 132 -19.03 13.04 4.54
N LEU A 133 -18.65 14.33 4.64
CA LEU A 133 -17.22 14.71 4.75
C LEU A 133 -16.57 14.09 5.99
N CYS A 134 -17.25 14.16 7.16
CA CYS A 134 -16.74 13.53 8.37
C CYS A 134 -16.61 12.01 8.23
N ALA A 135 -17.56 11.33 7.56
CA ALA A 135 -17.45 9.91 7.24
C ALA A 135 -16.22 9.64 6.32
N GLY A 136 -16.02 10.47 5.29
CA GLY A 136 -14.85 10.42 4.42
C GLY A 136 -13.53 10.65 5.16
N LEU A 137 -13.49 11.60 6.11
CA LEU A 137 -12.31 11.82 6.97
C LEU A 137 -12.03 10.63 7.89
N MET A 138 -13.06 9.95 8.41
CA MET A 138 -12.87 8.74 9.22
C MET A 138 -12.40 7.56 8.37
N LEU A 139 -12.90 7.43 7.15
CA LEU A 139 -12.40 6.47 6.19
C LEU A 139 -10.93 6.74 5.86
N ASN A 140 -10.60 8.01 5.57
CA ASN A 140 -9.22 8.42 5.31
C ASN A 140 -8.30 8.16 6.51
N LEU A 141 -8.75 8.43 7.73
CA LEU A 141 -7.98 8.13 8.94
C LEU A 141 -7.72 6.63 9.13
N TRP A 142 -8.61 5.80 8.62
CA TRP A 142 -8.45 4.34 8.69
C TRP A 142 -7.44 3.81 7.67
N VAL A 143 -7.53 4.26 6.40
CA VAL A 143 -6.68 3.76 5.32
C VAL A 143 -5.42 4.60 5.06
N GLY A 144 -5.34 5.82 5.63
CA GLY A 144 -4.19 6.72 5.48
C GLY A 144 -3.95 7.25 4.06
N TYR A 145 -4.98 7.26 3.21
CA TYR A 145 -4.83 7.52 1.78
C TYR A 145 -4.42 8.97 1.46
N PHE A 146 -5.03 9.95 2.13
CA PHE A 146 -4.72 11.36 1.97
C PHE A 146 -4.11 11.93 3.25
N PRO A 147 -2.79 11.96 3.41
CA PRO A 147 -2.18 12.53 4.61
C PRO A 147 -2.45 14.02 4.77
N THR A 148 -2.53 14.77 3.66
CA THR A 148 -2.74 16.23 3.66
C THR A 148 -3.82 16.69 2.69
N VAL A 149 -4.29 17.93 2.86
CA VAL A 149 -5.21 18.60 1.92
C VAL A 149 -4.57 18.71 0.53
N GLN A 150 -3.28 18.98 0.47
CA GLN A 150 -2.53 19.12 -0.79
C GLN A 150 -2.49 17.81 -1.55
N THR A 151 -2.23 16.68 -0.85
CA THR A 151 -2.27 15.34 -1.46
C THR A 151 -3.67 15.05 -2.02
N ALA A 152 -4.73 15.29 -1.22
CA ALA A 152 -6.10 15.09 -1.67
C ALA A 152 -6.45 15.96 -2.89
N TRP A 153 -6.05 17.24 -2.86
CA TRP A 153 -6.29 18.15 -3.97
C TRP A 153 -5.53 17.72 -5.22
N GLY A 154 -4.24 17.38 -5.10
CA GLY A 154 -3.43 16.87 -6.20
C GLY A 154 -4.02 15.63 -6.86
N GLN A 155 -4.58 14.71 -6.06
CA GLN A 155 -5.24 13.50 -6.57
C GLN A 155 -6.55 13.84 -7.30
N LEU A 156 -7.39 14.69 -6.71
CA LEU A 156 -8.69 15.08 -7.29
C LEU A 156 -8.55 15.90 -8.59
N THR A 157 -7.47 16.65 -8.73
CA THR A 157 -7.23 17.52 -9.89
C THR A 157 -6.23 16.95 -10.89
N ASN A 158 -5.73 15.72 -10.68
CA ASN A 158 -4.61 15.14 -11.44
C ASN A 158 -3.42 16.11 -11.54
N GLY A 159 -3.10 16.79 -10.42
CA GLY A 159 -1.95 17.67 -10.33
C GLY A 159 -0.63 16.94 -10.64
N PRO A 160 0.42 17.65 -11.05
CA PRO A 160 1.71 17.05 -11.38
C PRO A 160 2.30 16.27 -10.21
N LEU A 161 3.04 15.22 -10.50
CA LEU A 161 3.78 14.43 -9.53
C LEU A 161 5.16 15.07 -9.25
N PRO A 162 5.77 14.80 -8.08
CA PRO A 162 7.16 15.20 -7.80
C PRO A 162 8.10 14.70 -8.90
N GLY A 163 8.93 15.60 -9.43
CA GLY A 163 9.89 15.25 -10.49
C GLY A 163 9.28 14.84 -11.84
N GLN A 164 7.96 15.03 -12.04
CA GLN A 164 7.30 14.63 -13.28
C GLN A 164 7.87 15.38 -14.49
N THR A 165 8.12 14.63 -15.55
CA THR A 165 8.64 15.12 -16.83
C THR A 165 8.06 14.31 -17.98
N ASP A 166 8.37 14.71 -19.20
CA ASP A 166 7.96 14.02 -20.43
C ASP A 166 9.14 13.27 -21.10
N PRO A 167 8.87 12.28 -21.98
CA PRO A 167 9.92 11.51 -22.64
C PRO A 167 10.86 12.35 -23.52
N GLU A 168 10.38 13.45 -24.10
CA GLU A 168 11.21 14.33 -24.93
C GLU A 168 12.26 15.05 -24.07
N THR A 169 11.85 15.52 -22.89
CA THR A 169 12.78 16.14 -21.93
C THR A 169 13.83 15.13 -21.42
N VAL A 170 13.43 13.88 -21.15
CA VAL A 170 14.39 12.79 -20.81
C VAL A 170 15.41 12.61 -21.93
N ALA A 171 14.96 12.50 -23.19
CA ALA A 171 15.85 12.35 -24.34
C ALA A 171 16.84 13.52 -24.49
N LYS A 172 16.38 14.78 -24.25
CA LYS A 172 17.23 15.97 -24.26
C LYS A 172 18.27 15.93 -23.14
N MET A 173 17.89 15.49 -21.94
CA MET A 173 18.80 15.36 -20.80
C MET A 173 19.90 14.32 -21.08
N LEU A 174 19.52 13.16 -21.63
CA LEU A 174 20.46 12.12 -22.05
C LEU A 174 21.42 12.61 -23.13
N ALA A 175 20.91 13.27 -24.17
CA ALA A 175 21.72 13.83 -25.24
C ALA A 175 22.70 14.90 -24.75
N ALA A 176 22.30 15.68 -23.75
CA ALA A 176 23.14 16.71 -23.13
C ALA A 176 24.02 16.17 -21.98
N GLN A 177 23.92 14.89 -21.64
CA GLN A 177 24.54 14.28 -20.45
C GLN A 177 24.31 15.09 -19.17
N SER A 178 23.08 15.61 -19.02
CA SER A 178 22.69 16.46 -17.89
C SER A 178 22.11 15.60 -16.78
N VAL A 179 22.94 15.30 -15.77
CA VAL A 179 22.52 14.51 -14.61
C VAL A 179 21.71 15.41 -13.65
N PRO A 180 20.45 15.09 -13.38
CA PRO A 180 19.65 15.87 -12.44
C PRO A 180 20.04 15.56 -10.99
N ALA A 181 19.80 16.51 -10.08
CA ALA A 181 20.04 16.31 -8.64
C ALA A 181 19.06 15.30 -8.00
N LYS A 182 17.86 15.15 -8.55
CA LYS A 182 16.81 14.21 -8.16
C LYS A 182 16.32 13.46 -9.38
N GLY A 183 15.77 12.28 -9.15
CA GLY A 183 15.21 11.45 -10.23
C GLY A 183 14.06 12.13 -10.99
N LYS A 184 13.62 11.49 -12.05
CA LYS A 184 12.53 11.97 -12.91
C LYS A 184 11.42 10.94 -13.00
N VAL A 185 10.17 11.40 -12.91
CA VAL A 185 8.97 10.57 -13.07
C VAL A 185 8.38 10.79 -14.45
N VAL A 186 8.26 9.73 -15.23
CA VAL A 186 7.77 9.75 -16.61
C VAL A 186 6.45 8.99 -16.68
N PRO A 187 5.32 9.64 -17.02
CA PRO A 187 4.10 8.93 -17.33
C PRO A 187 4.26 8.13 -18.63
N VAL A 188 3.83 6.88 -18.60
CA VAL A 188 3.87 5.97 -19.74
C VAL A 188 2.53 5.28 -19.95
N THR A 189 2.31 4.79 -21.15
CA THR A 189 1.17 3.93 -21.47
C THR A 189 1.73 2.67 -22.09
N ILE A 190 1.70 1.58 -21.35
CA ILE A 190 2.29 0.31 -21.74
C ILE A 190 1.22 -0.54 -22.42
N THR A 191 1.37 -0.74 -23.72
CA THR A 191 0.47 -1.59 -24.50
C THR A 191 1.20 -2.84 -24.96
N GLY A 192 0.53 -3.98 -24.93
CA GLY A 192 1.15 -5.23 -25.31
C GLY A 192 0.16 -6.35 -25.62
N PRO A 193 0.64 -7.59 -25.76
CA PRO A 193 -0.15 -8.75 -26.15
C PRO A 193 -1.23 -9.14 -25.14
N SER A 194 -1.10 -8.79 -23.86
CA SER A 194 -2.08 -9.12 -22.82
C SER A 194 -3.45 -8.51 -23.08
N LYS A 195 -3.49 -7.36 -23.77
CA LYS A 195 -4.68 -6.54 -23.99
C LYS A 195 -5.39 -6.14 -22.68
N PHE A 196 -4.65 -6.12 -21.57
CA PHE A 196 -5.18 -5.69 -20.30
C PHE A 196 -5.52 -4.20 -20.35
N LYS A 197 -6.68 -3.84 -19.85
CA LYS A 197 -7.09 -2.45 -19.76
C LYS A 197 -6.52 -1.84 -18.49
N HIS A 198 -5.51 -1.00 -18.61
CA HIS A 198 -4.84 -0.34 -17.48
C HIS A 198 -5.13 1.17 -17.46
N ARG A 199 -4.82 1.82 -16.33
CA ARG A 199 -5.07 3.26 -16.09
C ARG A 199 -3.87 4.15 -16.37
N GLY A 200 -2.78 3.57 -16.87
CA GLY A 200 -1.49 4.22 -17.11
C GLY A 200 -0.50 3.97 -15.98
N GLU A 201 0.77 3.91 -16.34
CA GLU A 201 1.90 3.61 -15.49
C GLU A 201 2.84 4.82 -15.37
N LEU A 202 3.75 4.75 -14.42
CA LEU A 202 4.76 5.75 -14.17
C LEU A 202 6.12 5.07 -14.05
N VAL A 203 7.15 5.69 -14.61
CA VAL A 203 8.54 5.22 -14.48
C VAL A 203 9.35 6.28 -13.76
N TYR A 204 10.02 5.90 -12.67
CA TYR A 204 11.02 6.74 -12.02
C TYR A 204 12.41 6.38 -12.51
N LEU A 205 13.15 7.35 -12.97
CA LEU A 205 14.52 7.28 -13.46
C LEU A 205 15.45 7.96 -12.46
N PRO A 206 16.37 7.23 -11.79
CA PRO A 206 17.30 7.83 -10.83
C PRO A 206 18.33 8.73 -11.53
N PRO A 207 19.05 9.60 -10.78
CA PRO A 207 20.11 10.42 -11.35
C PRO A 207 21.15 9.64 -12.15
N ALA A 208 21.53 8.45 -11.69
CA ALA A 208 22.50 7.57 -12.36
C ALA A 208 22.07 7.15 -13.78
N TYR A 209 20.76 7.08 -14.06
CA TYR A 209 20.25 6.79 -15.41
C TYR A 209 20.71 7.80 -16.46
N PHE A 210 20.96 9.05 -16.06
CA PHE A 210 21.38 10.16 -16.92
C PHE A 210 22.91 10.29 -17.02
N ALA A 211 23.68 9.39 -16.43
CA ALA A 211 25.14 9.48 -16.37
C ALA A 211 25.82 9.23 -17.72
N SER A 212 25.18 8.52 -18.63
CA SER A 212 25.70 8.19 -19.97
C SER A 212 24.60 8.19 -21.04
N ASN A 213 25.00 8.17 -22.31
CA ASN A 213 24.11 7.97 -23.44
C ASN A 213 24.77 6.98 -24.41
N PRO A 214 24.24 5.73 -24.57
CA PRO A 214 23.01 5.23 -23.98
C PRO A 214 23.07 5.17 -22.44
N PRO A 215 21.89 5.16 -21.75
CA PRO A 215 21.86 5.03 -20.30
C PRO A 215 22.42 3.67 -19.84
N PRO A 216 22.92 3.58 -18.60
CA PRO A 216 23.36 2.30 -18.05
C PRO A 216 22.17 1.35 -17.89
N ALA A 217 22.38 0.06 -18.10
CA ALA A 217 21.40 -0.99 -17.88
C ALA A 217 21.19 -1.20 -16.36
N LEU A 218 20.41 -0.31 -15.74
CA LEU A 218 20.13 -0.36 -14.30
C LEU A 218 19.15 -1.47 -13.95
N PRO A 219 19.21 -1.99 -12.70
CA PRO A 219 18.19 -2.87 -12.18
C PRO A 219 16.84 -2.18 -12.08
N THR A 220 15.77 -2.98 -12.07
CA THR A 220 14.40 -2.46 -12.07
C THR A 220 13.57 -3.07 -10.94
N VAL A 221 12.73 -2.23 -10.34
CA VAL A 221 11.76 -2.64 -9.33
C VAL A 221 10.35 -2.30 -9.80
N MET A 222 9.49 -3.30 -9.87
CA MET A 222 8.07 -3.13 -10.15
C MET A 222 7.30 -2.83 -8.86
N MET A 223 6.58 -1.71 -8.83
CA MET A 223 5.79 -1.24 -7.70
C MET A 223 4.31 -1.48 -7.95
N ILE A 224 3.66 -2.28 -7.11
CA ILE A 224 2.27 -2.72 -7.30
C ILE A 224 1.41 -2.20 -6.14
N GLY A 225 0.38 -1.43 -6.46
CA GLY A 225 -0.56 -0.91 -5.47
C GLY A 225 -1.52 -1.99 -4.96
N GLY A 226 -2.15 -1.71 -3.82
CA GLY A 226 -3.24 -2.54 -3.30
C GLY A 226 -4.55 -2.32 -4.06
N GLN A 227 -5.62 -2.94 -3.56
CA GLN A 227 -6.96 -2.75 -4.09
C GLN A 227 -7.34 -1.26 -4.12
N PHE A 228 -8.01 -0.81 -5.17
CA PHE A 228 -8.39 0.59 -5.47
C PHE A 228 -7.25 1.51 -5.88
N ASN A 229 -6.00 1.14 -5.66
CA ASN A 229 -4.86 2.01 -5.92
C ASN A 229 -4.54 2.15 -7.40
N THR A 230 -3.94 3.29 -7.73
CA THR A 230 -3.33 3.59 -9.01
C THR A 230 -1.81 3.61 -8.88
N ALA A 231 -1.10 3.60 -9.99
CA ALA A 231 0.35 3.78 -10.02
C ALA A 231 0.82 5.04 -9.25
N ALA A 232 0.06 6.13 -9.32
CA ALA A 232 0.39 7.40 -8.66
C ALA A 232 0.27 7.36 -7.13
N ASP A 233 -0.41 6.38 -6.55
CA ASP A 233 -0.64 6.35 -5.10
C ASP A 233 0.63 6.01 -4.30
N TRP A 234 1.54 5.23 -4.85
CA TRP A 234 2.87 5.05 -4.30
C TRP A 234 3.62 6.38 -4.15
N ILE A 235 3.44 7.29 -5.10
CA ILE A 235 4.11 8.58 -5.11
C ILE A 235 3.39 9.58 -4.20
N ARG A 236 2.04 9.64 -4.25
CA ARG A 236 1.27 10.64 -3.52
C ARG A 236 0.98 10.27 -2.08
N SER A 237 0.67 9.00 -1.81
CA SER A 237 0.27 8.54 -0.48
C SER A 237 1.44 7.96 0.31
N ALA A 238 2.39 7.31 -0.35
CA ALA A 238 3.58 6.74 0.27
C ALA A 238 4.84 7.60 0.16
N ASN A 239 4.82 8.72 -0.57
CA ASN A 239 6.01 9.54 -0.84
C ASN A 239 7.21 8.71 -1.36
N ALA A 240 6.95 7.68 -2.16
CA ALA A 240 7.97 6.74 -2.59
C ALA A 240 9.13 7.42 -3.35
N VAL A 241 8.83 8.44 -4.17
CA VAL A 241 9.85 9.20 -4.92
C VAL A 241 10.80 9.92 -3.98
N ASP A 242 10.31 10.56 -2.93
CA ASP A 242 11.19 11.23 -1.95
C ASP A 242 12.09 10.21 -1.24
N ALA A 243 11.56 9.04 -0.86
CA ALA A 243 12.36 7.98 -0.24
C ALA A 243 13.46 7.44 -1.19
N ILE A 244 13.13 7.29 -2.47
CA ILE A 244 14.08 6.83 -3.49
C ILE A 244 15.12 7.93 -3.79
N ASP A 245 14.73 9.20 -3.90
CA ASP A 245 15.64 10.32 -4.10
C ASP A 245 16.63 10.46 -2.94
N ASP A 246 16.15 10.36 -1.69
CA ASP A 246 16.98 10.39 -0.50
C ASP A 246 17.95 9.19 -0.45
N PHE A 247 17.50 8.02 -0.90
CA PHE A 247 18.36 6.86 -1.03
C PHE A 247 19.43 7.07 -2.11
N ALA A 248 19.03 7.51 -3.30
CA ALA A 248 19.94 7.76 -4.41
C ALA A 248 21.00 8.82 -4.04
N ALA A 249 20.60 9.90 -3.35
CA ALA A 249 21.51 10.94 -2.90
C ALA A 249 22.62 10.41 -1.97
N ARG A 250 22.30 9.43 -1.11
CA ARG A 250 23.29 8.77 -0.23
C ARG A 250 24.21 7.79 -0.95
N ASN A 251 23.80 7.33 -2.14
CA ASN A 251 24.50 6.33 -2.94
C ASN A 251 25.02 6.90 -4.28
N GLY A 252 25.48 8.16 -4.29
CA GLY A 252 26.11 8.78 -5.47
C GLY A 252 25.17 8.98 -6.67
N GLY A 253 23.86 9.01 -6.45
CA GLY A 253 22.84 9.09 -7.49
C GLY A 253 22.31 7.71 -7.92
N ASN A 254 22.84 6.62 -7.37
CA ASN A 254 22.45 5.26 -7.72
C ASN A 254 21.20 4.81 -6.96
N ALA A 255 20.25 4.29 -7.70
CA ALA A 255 19.07 3.58 -7.24
C ALA A 255 18.56 2.70 -8.40
N PRO A 256 17.71 1.70 -8.16
CA PRO A 256 17.01 1.02 -9.24
C PRO A 256 16.13 2.00 -10.03
N VAL A 257 15.80 1.66 -11.26
CA VAL A 257 14.65 2.20 -11.97
C VAL A 257 13.39 1.62 -11.33
N PHE A 258 12.34 2.45 -11.13
CA PHE A 258 11.08 1.94 -10.60
C PHE A 258 9.98 2.09 -11.64
N VAL A 259 9.22 1.02 -11.88
CA VAL A 259 8.00 1.06 -12.67
C VAL A 259 6.80 0.87 -11.74
N PHE A 260 5.97 1.90 -11.64
CA PHE A 260 4.71 1.85 -10.89
C PHE A 260 3.62 1.35 -11.84
N ALA A 261 3.27 0.08 -11.70
CA ALA A 261 2.38 -0.61 -12.61
C ALA A 261 0.93 -0.63 -12.12
N ASP A 262 -0.02 -0.61 -13.04
CA ASP A 262 -1.44 -0.75 -12.73
C ASP A 262 -1.89 -2.21 -12.89
N SER A 263 -2.15 -2.87 -11.78
CA SER A 263 -2.67 -4.24 -11.76
C SER A 263 -4.19 -4.36 -11.73
N GLY A 264 -4.91 -3.24 -11.55
CA GLY A 264 -6.36 -3.24 -11.37
C GLY A 264 -7.15 -2.90 -12.63
N GLY A 265 -6.67 -1.97 -13.44
CA GLY A 265 -7.34 -1.51 -14.66
C GLY A 265 -8.55 -0.60 -14.44
N ALA A 266 -9.18 -0.65 -13.27
CA ALA A 266 -10.29 0.22 -12.87
C ALA A 266 -10.34 0.37 -11.34
N PHE A 267 -11.05 1.39 -10.86
CA PHE A 267 -11.10 1.72 -9.43
C PHE A 267 -11.54 0.56 -8.54
N ASN A 268 -12.53 -0.21 -8.94
CA ASN A 268 -13.06 -1.33 -8.15
C ASN A 268 -12.93 -2.65 -8.92
N ASN A 269 -11.76 -2.89 -9.48
CA ASN A 269 -11.45 -4.14 -10.17
C ASN A 269 -10.23 -4.78 -9.52
N ASP A 270 -10.46 -5.50 -8.44
CA ASP A 270 -9.42 -6.30 -7.83
C ASP A 270 -9.22 -7.58 -8.65
N THR A 271 -8.16 -7.60 -9.44
CA THR A 271 -7.80 -8.74 -10.29
C THR A 271 -7.08 -9.84 -9.52
N GLY A 272 -6.66 -9.56 -8.26
CA GLY A 272 -5.73 -10.42 -7.51
C GLY A 272 -4.39 -10.63 -8.21
N CYS A 273 -4.05 -9.78 -9.20
CA CYS A 273 -2.88 -9.92 -10.09
C CYS A 273 -2.82 -11.26 -10.84
N VAL A 274 -3.95 -11.87 -11.09
CA VAL A 274 -4.03 -13.15 -11.83
C VAL A 274 -4.57 -12.94 -13.23
N ASN A 275 -4.47 -13.96 -14.06
CA ASN A 275 -5.22 -14.05 -15.31
C ASN A 275 -6.57 -14.72 -15.03
N GLY A 276 -7.64 -13.96 -15.21
CA GLY A 276 -8.94 -14.45 -14.82
C GLY A 276 -10.10 -13.63 -15.37
N THR A 277 -11.25 -13.79 -14.74
CA THR A 277 -12.51 -13.14 -15.18
C THR A 277 -12.47 -11.61 -15.14
N ARG A 278 -11.54 -11.03 -14.35
CA ARG A 278 -11.38 -9.60 -14.17
C ARG A 278 -10.29 -8.99 -15.05
N GLY A 279 -9.66 -9.79 -15.91
CA GLY A 279 -8.62 -9.39 -16.84
C GLY A 279 -7.33 -10.19 -16.68
N ASN A 280 -6.41 -10.02 -17.62
CA ASN A 280 -5.13 -10.72 -17.66
C ASN A 280 -4.03 -9.84 -17.02
N ALA A 281 -4.18 -9.54 -15.73
CA ALA A 281 -3.26 -8.64 -15.02
C ALA A 281 -1.86 -9.22 -14.92
N ALA A 282 -1.73 -10.52 -14.69
CA ALA A 282 -0.40 -11.16 -14.64
C ALA A 282 0.32 -11.08 -15.98
N ASP A 283 -0.36 -11.35 -17.09
CA ASP A 283 0.24 -11.21 -18.41
C ASP A 283 0.65 -9.77 -18.70
N HIS A 284 -0.16 -8.80 -18.28
CA HIS A 284 0.22 -7.40 -18.39
C HIS A 284 1.52 -7.09 -17.65
N LEU A 285 1.61 -7.50 -16.38
CA LEU A 285 2.80 -7.23 -15.56
C LEU A 285 4.05 -7.95 -16.07
N THR A 286 3.90 -9.17 -16.62
CA THR A 286 5.04 -10.01 -17.07
C THR A 286 5.36 -9.88 -18.55
N GLN A 287 4.36 -9.80 -19.42
CA GLN A 287 4.54 -9.86 -20.87
C GLN A 287 4.44 -8.47 -21.55
N ASP A 288 3.85 -7.48 -20.87
CA ASP A 288 3.81 -6.11 -21.40
C ASP A 288 4.82 -5.22 -20.68
N VAL A 289 4.76 -5.14 -19.32
CA VAL A 289 5.56 -4.19 -18.52
C VAL A 289 7.05 -4.53 -18.57
N VAL A 290 7.43 -5.79 -18.33
CA VAL A 290 8.86 -6.18 -18.30
C VAL A 290 9.53 -5.94 -19.65
N PRO A 291 9.02 -6.45 -20.79
CA PRO A 291 9.63 -6.17 -22.10
C PRO A 291 9.66 -4.68 -22.45
N TYR A 292 8.58 -3.95 -22.15
CA TYR A 292 8.54 -2.51 -22.39
C TYR A 292 9.66 -1.76 -21.67
N MET A 293 9.93 -2.09 -20.42
CA MET A 293 11.00 -1.46 -19.64
C MET A 293 12.36 -1.74 -20.23
N VAL A 294 12.64 -2.99 -20.63
CA VAL A 294 13.89 -3.38 -21.28
C VAL A 294 14.06 -2.67 -22.63
N GLU A 295 13.03 -2.70 -23.48
CA GLU A 295 13.10 -2.13 -24.84
C GLU A 295 13.12 -0.61 -24.85
N THR A 296 12.34 0.05 -23.97
CA THR A 296 12.14 1.50 -24.01
C THR A 296 13.16 2.24 -23.16
N PHE A 297 13.49 1.71 -21.99
CA PHE A 297 14.38 2.38 -21.03
C PHE A 297 15.78 1.75 -20.97
N GLY A 298 16.01 0.64 -21.66
CA GLY A 298 17.32 -0.02 -21.70
C GLY A 298 17.78 -0.55 -20.34
N VAL A 299 16.84 -0.90 -19.47
CA VAL A 299 17.14 -1.52 -18.16
C VAL A 299 17.66 -2.93 -18.34
N SER A 300 18.25 -3.50 -17.28
CA SER A 300 18.76 -4.89 -17.33
C SER A 300 17.62 -5.87 -17.64
N ASP A 301 17.92 -6.87 -18.47
CA ASP A 301 17.06 -8.02 -18.77
C ASP A 301 17.39 -9.26 -17.93
N ASP A 302 18.41 -9.17 -17.05
CA ASP A 302 18.75 -10.24 -16.12
C ASP A 302 17.71 -10.33 -14.99
N PRO A 303 17.07 -11.49 -14.77
CA PRO A 303 16.14 -11.69 -13.66
C PRO A 303 16.73 -11.34 -12.28
N ALA A 304 18.04 -11.51 -12.09
CA ALA A 304 18.73 -11.13 -10.86
C ALA A 304 18.64 -9.62 -10.54
N ASN A 305 18.41 -8.80 -11.58
CA ASN A 305 18.27 -7.35 -11.47
C ASN A 305 16.80 -6.89 -11.40
N TRP A 306 15.85 -7.82 -11.25
CA TRP A 306 14.44 -7.47 -11.17
C TRP A 306 13.83 -7.82 -9.81
N GLY A 307 13.19 -6.80 -9.20
CA GLY A 307 12.42 -6.95 -7.98
C GLY A 307 10.97 -6.53 -8.15
N ALA A 308 10.11 -7.05 -7.29
CA ALA A 308 8.70 -6.64 -7.19
C ALA A 308 8.40 -6.19 -5.76
N VAL A 309 7.73 -5.06 -5.62
CA VAL A 309 7.28 -4.51 -4.32
C VAL A 309 5.79 -4.29 -4.37
N GLY A 310 5.09 -4.67 -3.33
CA GLY A 310 3.65 -4.42 -3.29
C GLY A 310 3.11 -4.13 -1.90
N TRP A 311 1.99 -3.42 -1.90
CA TRP A 311 1.23 -3.05 -0.72
C TRP A 311 -0.12 -3.77 -0.71
N SER A 312 -0.50 -4.39 0.43
CA SER A 312 -1.78 -5.08 0.57
C SER A 312 -1.96 -6.18 -0.50
N SER A 313 -3.02 -6.19 -1.29
CA SER A 313 -3.16 -7.13 -2.42
C SER A 313 -2.01 -7.04 -3.42
N GLY A 314 -1.37 -5.86 -3.56
CA GLY A 314 -0.12 -5.72 -4.33
C GLY A 314 1.06 -6.45 -3.70
N GLY A 315 1.12 -6.57 -2.37
CA GLY A 315 2.12 -7.38 -1.66
C GLY A 315 1.99 -8.87 -1.96
N THR A 316 0.76 -9.37 -1.94
CA THR A 316 0.43 -10.73 -2.40
C THR A 316 0.84 -10.93 -3.86
N CYS A 317 0.57 -9.92 -4.70
CA CYS A 317 0.94 -9.90 -6.11
C CYS A 317 2.46 -10.01 -6.31
N ALA A 318 3.23 -9.13 -5.65
CA ALA A 318 4.70 -9.09 -5.77
C ALA A 318 5.32 -10.46 -5.44
N MET A 319 4.90 -11.07 -4.35
CA MET A 319 5.35 -12.42 -4.00
C MET A 319 4.91 -13.45 -5.05
N ASN A 320 3.61 -13.46 -5.44
CA ASN A 320 3.11 -14.43 -6.40
C ASN A 320 3.83 -14.37 -7.75
N LEU A 321 4.08 -13.17 -8.26
CA LEU A 321 4.82 -12.99 -9.50
C LEU A 321 6.24 -13.55 -9.37
N THR A 322 6.93 -13.25 -8.27
CA THR A 322 8.32 -13.71 -8.07
C THR A 322 8.40 -15.23 -7.94
N VAL A 323 7.50 -15.87 -7.18
CA VAL A 323 7.55 -17.34 -7.02
C VAL A 323 7.04 -18.09 -8.25
N LYS A 324 6.17 -17.48 -9.04
CA LYS A 324 5.61 -18.09 -10.26
C LYS A 324 6.49 -17.87 -11.48
N TYR A 325 7.21 -16.76 -11.54
CA TYR A 325 8.05 -16.35 -12.65
C TYR A 325 9.48 -15.98 -12.18
N PRO A 326 10.22 -16.93 -11.56
CA PRO A 326 11.58 -16.67 -11.08
C PRO A 326 12.56 -16.40 -12.22
N GLU A 327 12.17 -16.72 -13.46
CA GLU A 327 12.89 -16.34 -14.68
C GLU A 327 12.74 -14.84 -15.04
N LEU A 328 11.87 -14.10 -14.35
CA LEU A 328 11.67 -12.65 -14.53
C LEU A 328 12.03 -11.85 -13.28
N PHE A 329 11.82 -12.42 -12.09
CA PHE A 329 11.99 -11.72 -10.81
C PHE A 329 12.78 -12.57 -9.82
N SER A 330 13.81 -11.99 -9.20
CA SER A 330 14.58 -12.63 -8.13
C SER A 330 14.17 -12.18 -6.72
N THR A 331 13.52 -11.05 -6.60
CA THR A 331 13.37 -10.39 -5.29
C THR A 331 11.95 -9.84 -5.11
N PHE A 332 11.39 -10.05 -3.93
CA PHE A 332 10.11 -9.43 -3.60
C PHE A 332 10.11 -8.71 -2.24
N VAL A 333 9.30 -7.66 -2.14
CA VAL A 333 8.88 -7.03 -0.88
C VAL A 333 7.37 -7.09 -0.79
N ASN A 334 6.88 -7.90 0.14
CA ASN A 334 5.46 -8.03 0.44
C ASN A 334 5.14 -7.20 1.69
N ILE A 335 4.36 -6.13 1.53
CA ILE A 335 3.97 -5.25 2.62
C ILE A 335 2.51 -5.52 2.97
N ASP A 336 2.27 -6.13 4.13
CA ASP A 336 0.93 -6.49 4.64
C ASP A 336 0.05 -7.21 3.61
N GLY A 337 0.63 -8.09 2.81
CA GLY A 337 -0.13 -8.87 1.83
C GLY A 337 -0.89 -10.05 2.45
N ASP A 338 -1.86 -10.54 1.72
CA ASP A 338 -2.64 -11.73 2.07
C ASP A 338 -1.86 -13.02 1.80
N TYR A 339 -2.38 -14.13 2.36
CA TYR A 339 -1.82 -15.46 2.15
C TYR A 339 -1.94 -15.97 0.71
N ALA A 340 -2.96 -15.52 0.00
CA ALA A 340 -3.24 -15.88 -1.40
C ALA A 340 -4.08 -14.78 -2.07
N PRO A 341 -4.24 -14.81 -3.41
CA PRO A 341 -5.20 -13.93 -4.09
C PRO A 341 -6.57 -13.99 -3.41
N ASN A 342 -7.12 -12.84 -3.07
CA ASN A 342 -8.29 -12.72 -2.21
C ASN A 342 -9.35 -11.81 -2.82
N ALA A 343 -10.56 -12.32 -2.99
CA ALA A 343 -11.75 -11.57 -3.38
C ALA A 343 -12.95 -11.95 -2.49
N GLY A 344 -12.70 -12.23 -1.21
CA GLY A 344 -13.63 -12.70 -0.20
C GLY A 344 -13.23 -14.05 0.38
N THR A 345 -14.18 -14.93 0.68
CA THR A 345 -13.86 -16.32 1.08
C THR A 345 -13.20 -17.07 -0.09
N LYS A 346 -12.49 -18.17 0.18
CA LYS A 346 -11.87 -19.02 -0.87
C LYS A 346 -12.89 -19.37 -1.97
N ALA A 347 -14.09 -19.80 -1.61
CA ALA A 347 -15.13 -20.10 -2.58
C ALA A 347 -15.55 -18.89 -3.42
N GLN A 348 -15.68 -17.70 -2.78
CA GLN A 348 -15.99 -16.46 -3.48
C GLN A 348 -14.83 -16.02 -4.38
N THR A 349 -13.59 -16.22 -3.96
CA THR A 349 -12.41 -15.91 -4.76
C THR A 349 -12.35 -16.78 -6.01
N ILE A 350 -12.54 -18.09 -5.87
CA ILE A 350 -12.61 -19.02 -7.00
C ILE A 350 -13.70 -18.60 -7.98
N GLU A 351 -14.90 -18.27 -7.50
CA GLU A 351 -16.00 -17.82 -8.34
C GLU A 351 -15.69 -16.48 -9.02
N ARG A 352 -15.20 -15.50 -8.28
CA ARG A 352 -15.03 -14.10 -8.75
C ARG A 352 -13.82 -13.90 -9.65
N LEU A 353 -12.71 -14.54 -9.36
CA LEU A 353 -11.47 -14.37 -10.12
C LEU A 353 -11.30 -15.46 -11.19
N PHE A 354 -11.80 -16.67 -10.96
CA PHE A 354 -11.54 -17.83 -11.81
C PHE A 354 -12.80 -18.45 -12.41
N GLY A 355 -13.97 -17.80 -12.24
CA GLY A 355 -15.24 -18.29 -12.83
C GLY A 355 -15.66 -19.67 -12.35
N GLY A 356 -15.35 -20.01 -11.09
CA GLY A 356 -15.65 -21.30 -10.47
C GLY A 356 -14.60 -22.39 -10.72
N ASN A 357 -13.51 -22.10 -11.44
CA ASN A 357 -12.45 -23.08 -11.73
C ASN A 357 -11.43 -23.13 -10.57
N ALA A 358 -11.51 -24.18 -9.74
CA ALA A 358 -10.62 -24.39 -8.61
C ALA A 358 -9.18 -24.72 -9.04
N ASP A 359 -9.00 -25.46 -10.14
CA ASP A 359 -7.65 -25.80 -10.63
C ASP A 359 -6.90 -24.53 -11.09
N ALA A 360 -7.62 -23.59 -11.71
CA ALA A 360 -7.04 -22.30 -12.08
C ALA A 360 -6.69 -21.44 -10.85
N TYR A 361 -7.44 -21.55 -9.75
CA TYR A 361 -7.07 -20.91 -8.48
C TYR A 361 -5.79 -21.52 -7.90
N ASP A 362 -5.65 -22.84 -7.90
CA ASP A 362 -4.49 -23.54 -7.34
C ASP A 362 -3.19 -23.21 -8.11
N GLU A 363 -3.28 -22.81 -9.38
CA GLU A 363 -2.13 -22.29 -10.13
C GLU A 363 -1.61 -20.90 -9.62
N TRP A 364 -2.39 -20.21 -8.79
CA TRP A 364 -2.06 -18.93 -8.19
C TRP A 364 -2.04 -18.96 -6.65
N TYR A 365 -2.29 -20.13 -6.07
CA TYR A 365 -2.21 -20.32 -4.63
C TYR A 365 -0.76 -20.51 -4.23
N PRO A 366 -0.13 -19.55 -3.50
CA PRO A 366 1.31 -19.52 -3.28
C PRO A 366 1.90 -20.84 -2.75
N PRO A 367 1.28 -21.52 -1.77
CA PRO A 367 1.80 -22.82 -1.33
C PRO A 367 1.87 -23.86 -2.46
N ALA A 368 0.83 -23.97 -3.26
CA ALA A 368 0.81 -24.91 -4.38
C ALA A 368 1.82 -24.55 -5.47
N VAL A 369 1.99 -23.25 -5.73
CA VAL A 369 3.00 -22.74 -6.68
C VAL A 369 4.41 -23.08 -6.20
N ILE A 370 4.74 -22.79 -4.93
CA ILE A 370 6.05 -23.05 -4.35
C ILE A 370 6.36 -24.56 -4.36
N GLU A 371 5.41 -25.39 -3.92
CA GLU A 371 5.57 -26.86 -3.89
C GLU A 371 5.76 -27.46 -5.29
N LYS A 372 4.99 -26.96 -6.27
CA LYS A 372 5.03 -27.44 -7.66
C LYS A 372 6.30 -27.03 -8.39
N HIS A 373 6.81 -25.80 -8.13
CA HIS A 373 8.05 -25.32 -8.75
C HIS A 373 9.27 -26.13 -8.25
N GLY A 374 9.27 -26.49 -6.96
CA GLY A 374 10.43 -27.16 -6.33
C GLY A 374 11.45 -26.15 -5.84
N PRO A 375 12.75 -26.55 -5.70
CA PRO A 375 13.74 -25.68 -5.11
C PRO A 375 13.98 -24.43 -5.98
N TYR A 376 14.03 -23.27 -5.30
CA TYR A 376 14.38 -21.97 -5.89
C TYR A 376 15.87 -21.69 -5.69
N GLU A 377 16.48 -21.01 -6.65
CA GLU A 377 17.84 -20.51 -6.58
C GLU A 377 17.84 -18.99 -6.81
N GLY A 378 18.47 -18.23 -5.93
CA GLY A 378 18.62 -16.78 -6.07
C GLY A 378 17.34 -15.96 -5.82
N VAL A 379 16.28 -16.56 -5.28
CA VAL A 379 15.05 -15.86 -4.93
C VAL A 379 15.07 -15.44 -3.47
N SER A 380 14.77 -14.15 -3.22
CA SER A 380 14.77 -13.58 -1.87
C SER A 380 13.52 -12.74 -1.60
N GLY A 381 13.07 -12.73 -0.34
CA GLY A 381 11.84 -12.07 0.06
C GLY A 381 11.90 -11.31 1.38
N TRP A 382 11.28 -10.14 1.40
CA TRP A 382 11.06 -9.35 2.60
C TRP A 382 9.56 -9.21 2.85
N PHE A 383 9.08 -9.73 3.98
CA PHE A 383 7.70 -9.54 4.41
C PHE A 383 7.67 -8.45 5.50
N ALA A 384 7.17 -7.27 5.18
CA ALA A 384 6.87 -6.24 6.16
C ALA A 384 5.45 -6.40 6.66
N VAL A 385 5.26 -6.53 7.98
CA VAL A 385 3.95 -6.73 8.59
C VAL A 385 3.66 -5.71 9.67
N SER A 386 2.44 -5.15 9.66
CA SER A 386 2.00 -4.17 10.64
C SER A 386 1.63 -4.86 11.96
N GLU A 387 2.23 -4.41 13.05
CA GLU A 387 1.86 -4.83 14.40
C GLU A 387 1.16 -3.69 15.14
N ASN A 388 -0.05 -3.95 15.62
CA ASN A 388 -0.73 -3.00 16.49
C ASN A 388 0.07 -2.82 17.78
N ALA A 389 0.61 -1.63 18.00
CA ALA A 389 1.47 -1.25 19.14
C ALA A 389 0.81 -1.36 20.54
N LYS A 390 -0.25 -2.13 20.69
CA LYS A 390 -0.99 -2.29 21.96
C LYS A 390 -0.62 -3.52 22.78
N ILE A 391 0.38 -4.28 22.39
CA ILE A 391 0.97 -5.29 23.27
C ILE A 391 2.29 -4.68 23.74
N PRO A 392 2.39 -4.16 24.99
CA PRO A 392 3.69 -3.86 25.56
C PRO A 392 4.47 -5.17 25.56
N ALA A 393 5.65 -5.17 24.97
CA ALA A 393 6.61 -6.22 25.18
C ALA A 393 6.90 -6.27 26.68
N ILE A 394 6.23 -7.14 27.40
CA ILE A 394 6.58 -7.47 28.78
C ILE A 394 7.90 -8.24 28.66
N SER A 395 8.98 -7.48 28.82
CA SER A 395 10.32 -8.03 28.88
C SER A 395 10.35 -9.18 29.88
N GLY A 396 10.65 -10.39 29.39
CA GLY A 396 11.06 -11.51 30.23
C GLY A 396 10.08 -12.68 30.39
N VAL A 397 8.98 -12.73 29.66
CA VAL A 397 8.18 -13.97 29.60
C VAL A 397 8.35 -14.58 28.20
N ALA A 398 8.98 -15.74 28.16
CA ALA A 398 9.01 -16.58 26.98
C ALA A 398 7.55 -16.77 26.50
N LEU A 399 7.29 -16.44 25.24
CA LEU A 399 5.99 -16.63 24.57
C LEU A 399 5.72 -18.16 24.47
N GLN A 400 5.28 -18.77 25.57
CA GLN A 400 4.94 -20.20 25.62
C GLN A 400 3.45 -20.49 25.43
N ASP A 401 2.60 -19.48 25.29
CA ASP A 401 1.17 -19.67 24.98
C ASP A 401 0.71 -18.59 23.98
N GLU A 402 1.12 -18.70 22.71
CA GLU A 402 0.32 -18.07 21.65
C GLU A 402 -1.06 -18.76 21.63
N PRO A 403 -2.17 -17.99 21.70
CA PRO A 403 -3.48 -18.59 21.48
C PRO A 403 -3.51 -19.21 20.09
N ALA A 404 -4.03 -20.44 20.02
CA ALA A 404 -4.12 -21.32 18.85
C ALA A 404 -4.00 -20.57 17.51
N GLU A 405 -2.97 -20.94 16.73
CA GLU A 405 -2.57 -20.36 15.45
C GLU A 405 -3.78 -19.77 14.71
N ARG A 406 -3.81 -18.45 14.63
CA ARG A 406 -4.76 -17.80 13.71
C ARG A 406 -4.44 -18.35 12.33
N SER A 407 -5.46 -18.88 11.67
CA SER A 407 -5.30 -19.37 10.29
C SER A 407 -4.49 -18.34 9.48
N PRO A 408 -3.49 -18.75 8.68
CA PRO A 408 -2.72 -17.84 7.83
C PRO A 408 -3.62 -16.91 6.99
N GLU A 409 -4.82 -17.37 6.65
CA GLU A 409 -5.82 -16.62 5.88
C GLU A 409 -6.47 -15.45 6.65
N SER A 410 -6.27 -15.36 7.96
CA SER A 410 -6.97 -14.39 8.81
C SER A 410 -6.12 -13.18 9.23
N ASN A 411 -4.82 -13.17 8.96
CA ASN A 411 -3.91 -12.18 9.50
C ASN A 411 -2.63 -12.07 8.65
N PRO A 412 -2.23 -10.86 8.18
CA PRO A 412 -1.03 -10.68 7.36
C PRO A 412 0.26 -11.21 8.01
N THR A 413 0.41 -11.07 9.34
CA THR A 413 1.57 -11.58 10.06
C THR A 413 1.64 -13.11 10.05
N ALA A 414 0.49 -13.80 10.24
CA ALA A 414 0.42 -15.25 10.16
C ALA A 414 0.65 -15.74 8.73
N ALA A 415 0.10 -15.03 7.73
CA ALA A 415 0.33 -15.27 6.31
C ALA A 415 1.82 -15.20 5.97
N ALA A 416 2.46 -14.09 6.32
CA ALA A 416 3.88 -13.85 6.07
C ALA A 416 4.78 -14.93 6.70
N ARG A 417 4.52 -15.28 7.97
CA ARG A 417 5.28 -16.33 8.68
C ARG A 417 5.11 -17.70 8.03
N ALA A 418 3.88 -18.05 7.63
CA ALA A 418 3.60 -19.33 6.98
C ALA A 418 4.25 -19.42 5.60
N LEU A 419 4.13 -18.36 4.79
CA LEU A 419 4.70 -18.29 3.44
C LEU A 419 6.23 -18.26 3.47
N CYS A 420 6.84 -17.48 4.37
CA CYS A 420 8.29 -17.44 4.50
C CYS A 420 8.83 -18.80 5.02
N ARG A 421 8.18 -19.44 5.99
CA ARG A 421 8.57 -20.78 6.44
C ARG A 421 8.51 -21.81 5.32
N LEU A 422 7.44 -21.79 4.52
CA LEU A 422 7.32 -22.69 3.37
C LEU A 422 8.39 -22.36 2.32
N GLY A 423 8.51 -21.09 1.93
CA GLY A 423 9.52 -20.65 0.95
C GLY A 423 10.94 -21.06 1.32
N SER A 424 11.32 -20.91 2.60
CA SER A 424 12.63 -21.32 3.09
C SER A 424 12.89 -22.84 2.95
N GLN A 425 11.86 -23.68 3.02
CA GLN A 425 12.00 -25.12 2.77
C GLN A 425 12.31 -25.43 1.31
N TYR A 426 11.96 -24.50 0.41
CA TYR A 426 12.17 -24.61 -1.03
C TYR A 426 13.28 -23.68 -1.56
N GLY A 427 14.14 -23.15 -0.69
CA GLY A 427 15.32 -22.37 -1.12
C GLY A 427 15.08 -20.87 -1.32
N ILE A 428 13.93 -20.33 -0.89
CA ILE A 428 13.68 -18.88 -0.89
C ILE A 428 14.27 -18.28 0.39
N ASP A 429 15.22 -17.39 0.26
CA ASP A 429 15.74 -16.63 1.40
C ASP A 429 14.74 -15.53 1.79
N CYS A 430 14.16 -15.61 2.98
CA CYS A 430 13.18 -14.60 3.37
C CYS A 430 13.23 -14.19 4.84
N ALA A 431 12.76 -12.99 5.13
CA ALA A 431 12.55 -12.49 6.49
C ALA A 431 11.14 -11.91 6.68
N VAL A 432 10.60 -12.11 7.89
CA VAL A 432 9.39 -11.43 8.33
C VAL A 432 9.78 -10.30 9.28
N VAL A 433 9.47 -9.08 8.93
CA VAL A 433 9.88 -7.85 9.61
C VAL A 433 8.66 -7.14 10.17
N PRO A 434 8.28 -7.42 11.43
CA PRO A 434 7.18 -6.71 12.08
C PRO A 434 7.60 -5.27 12.40
N GLN A 435 6.68 -4.34 12.12
CA GLN A 435 6.88 -2.93 12.42
C GLN A 435 5.63 -2.34 13.08
N PRO A 436 5.77 -1.39 14.02
CA PRO A 436 4.62 -0.71 14.62
C PRO A 436 3.80 0.02 13.57
N GLY A 437 2.50 -0.24 13.52
CA GLY A 437 1.62 0.39 12.55
C GLY A 437 0.26 -0.26 12.45
N LYS A 438 -0.47 0.18 11.44
CA LYS A 438 -1.76 -0.37 11.03
C LYS A 438 -1.68 -0.66 9.55
N HIS A 439 -2.65 -1.38 9.02
CA HIS A 439 -2.81 -1.56 7.58
C HIS A 439 -3.24 -0.25 6.91
N ASP A 440 -2.30 0.71 6.80
CA ASP A 440 -2.51 2.05 6.23
C ASP A 440 -1.31 2.51 5.39
N TRP A 441 -1.51 3.52 4.55
CA TRP A 441 -0.45 4.05 3.69
C TRP A 441 0.77 4.60 4.46
N PRO A 442 0.63 5.25 5.63
CA PRO A 442 1.79 5.61 6.44
C PRO A 442 2.65 4.42 6.86
N PHE A 443 2.05 3.26 7.12
CA PHE A 443 2.80 2.03 7.34
C PHE A 443 3.48 1.55 6.05
N GLY A 444 2.74 1.49 4.93
CA GLY A 444 3.30 1.09 3.63
C GLY A 444 4.51 1.92 3.22
N ALA A 445 4.45 3.24 3.43
CA ALA A 445 5.54 4.17 3.16
C ALA A 445 6.80 3.84 4.00
N ARG A 446 6.63 3.64 5.32
CA ARG A 446 7.76 3.30 6.21
C ARG A 446 8.33 1.93 5.90
N ALA A 447 7.48 0.95 5.66
CA ALA A 447 7.88 -0.41 5.31
C ALA A 447 8.71 -0.44 4.03
N PHE A 448 8.26 0.27 2.99
CA PHE A 448 9.04 0.44 1.76
C PHE A 448 10.38 1.11 2.01
N ALA A 449 10.39 2.25 2.70
CA ALA A 449 11.64 2.99 2.97
C ALA A 449 12.64 2.14 3.78
N SER A 450 12.17 1.28 4.68
CA SER A 450 13.04 0.40 5.47
C SER A 450 13.58 -0.79 4.66
N ALA A 451 12.80 -1.32 3.70
CA ALA A 451 13.24 -2.42 2.84
C ALA A 451 14.12 -1.95 1.67
N LEU A 452 14.03 -0.69 1.27
CA LEU A 452 14.69 -0.14 0.08
C LEU A 452 16.22 -0.36 0.04
N PRO A 453 16.99 -0.18 1.14
CA PRO A 453 18.43 -0.43 1.09
C PRO A 453 18.77 -1.90 0.79
N TRP A 454 18.07 -2.84 1.42
CA TRP A 454 18.22 -4.26 1.15
C TRP A 454 17.79 -4.62 -0.29
N LEU A 455 16.63 -4.13 -0.70
CA LEU A 455 16.08 -4.37 -2.03
C LEU A 455 17.05 -3.90 -3.12
N ALA A 456 17.55 -2.66 -3.00
CA ALA A 456 18.48 -2.08 -3.97
C ALA A 456 19.79 -2.88 -4.07
N TRP A 457 20.32 -3.35 -2.93
CA TRP A 457 21.48 -4.22 -2.94
C TRP A 457 21.14 -5.59 -3.56
N GLN A 458 20.00 -6.16 -3.20
CA GLN A 458 19.58 -7.49 -3.66
C GLN A 458 19.40 -7.57 -5.18
N VAL A 459 18.92 -6.49 -5.82
CA VAL A 459 18.79 -6.41 -7.28
C VAL A 459 20.07 -5.91 -7.99
N ASP A 460 21.19 -5.84 -7.28
CA ASP A 460 22.50 -5.46 -7.83
C ASP A 460 22.60 -4.01 -8.31
N THR A 461 22.01 -3.07 -7.56
CA THR A 461 22.18 -1.65 -7.85
C THR A 461 23.65 -1.24 -7.71
N PRO A 462 24.25 -0.57 -8.71
CA PRO A 462 25.67 -0.16 -8.66
C PRO A 462 25.99 0.68 -7.42
N ASP A 463 27.16 0.42 -6.84
CA ASP A 463 27.75 1.17 -5.70
C ASP A 463 26.86 1.22 -4.42
N VAL A 464 25.85 0.37 -4.34
CA VAL A 464 25.04 0.20 -3.12
C VAL A 464 25.71 -0.80 -2.19
N PRO A 465 25.96 -0.46 -0.91
CA PRO A 465 26.59 -1.36 0.03
C PRO A 465 25.70 -2.57 0.34
N GLU A 466 26.34 -3.70 0.65
CA GLU A 466 25.65 -4.90 1.09
C GLU A 466 24.78 -4.66 2.31
N VAL A 467 23.52 -5.09 2.22
CA VAL A 467 22.57 -5.08 3.34
C VAL A 467 22.05 -6.49 3.52
N ALA A 468 22.38 -7.11 4.65
CA ALA A 468 21.89 -8.44 4.96
C ALA A 468 20.37 -8.46 5.18
N LEU A 469 19.74 -9.56 4.80
CA LEU A 469 18.35 -9.81 5.14
C LEU A 469 18.20 -9.84 6.67
N PRO A 470 17.21 -9.15 7.25
CA PRO A 470 17.05 -9.12 8.71
C PRO A 470 17.01 -10.52 9.33
N GLY A 471 17.76 -10.70 10.40
CA GLY A 471 17.83 -11.96 11.11
C GLY A 471 18.83 -12.98 10.60
N THR A 472 19.52 -12.75 9.48
CA THR A 472 20.58 -13.63 8.96
C THR A 472 21.98 -13.26 9.47
N SER A 473 22.16 -12.05 9.99
CA SER A 473 23.48 -11.50 10.38
C SER A 473 23.87 -11.67 11.85
N GLY A 474 23.19 -12.49 12.64
CA GLY A 474 23.53 -12.69 14.07
C GLY A 474 23.36 -11.48 14.97
N GLN A 475 22.70 -10.44 14.52
CA GLN A 475 22.45 -9.23 15.29
C GLN A 475 21.10 -9.32 16.04
N PRO A 476 21.08 -9.05 17.36
CA PRO A 476 19.90 -9.24 18.18
C PRO A 476 19.03 -7.99 18.14
N ASP A 477 18.11 -7.85 17.21
CA ASP A 477 17.08 -6.82 17.36
C ASP A 477 15.77 -7.23 16.66
N GLY A 478 14.83 -7.71 17.46
CA GLY A 478 13.39 -7.62 17.21
C GLY A 478 12.81 -8.35 15.99
N VAL A 479 13.61 -9.14 15.30
CA VAL A 479 13.22 -9.79 14.05
C VAL A 479 12.97 -11.27 14.29
N THR A 480 11.77 -11.73 14.03
CA THR A 480 11.44 -13.17 14.10
C THR A 480 11.79 -13.80 12.76
N ILE A 481 12.83 -14.65 12.76
CA ILE A 481 13.21 -15.43 11.59
C ILE A 481 12.33 -16.67 11.50
N ALA A 482 11.85 -16.99 10.33
CA ALA A 482 11.26 -18.29 10.03
C ALA A 482 12.32 -19.39 9.77
N ALA A 483 13.58 -19.13 10.05
CA ALA A 483 14.72 -20.01 9.74
C ALA A 483 14.96 -21.16 10.72
N GLU A 484 14.01 -21.51 11.58
CA GLU A 484 14.11 -22.75 12.39
C GLU A 484 13.64 -23.96 11.57
N GLY A 485 14.49 -24.43 10.64
CA GLY A 485 14.13 -25.63 9.88
C GLY A 485 15.18 -26.21 8.96
N ASN A 486 16.28 -25.52 8.74
CA ASN A 486 17.33 -26.11 7.88
C ASN A 486 18.73 -25.96 8.51
N PRO A 487 19.23 -26.95 9.27
CA PRO A 487 20.59 -26.92 9.83
C PRO A 487 21.70 -27.12 8.80
N GLY A 488 21.42 -27.01 7.50
CA GLY A 488 22.37 -27.27 6.41
C GLY A 488 22.39 -26.21 5.30
N GLY A 489 21.64 -25.11 5.41
CA GLY A 489 21.71 -24.04 4.42
C GLY A 489 22.98 -23.22 4.56
N LEU A 490 23.87 -23.32 3.59
CA LEU A 490 25.00 -22.40 3.43
C LEU A 490 24.48 -20.98 3.19
N PRO A 491 25.14 -19.94 3.75
CA PRO A 491 24.77 -18.55 3.43
C PRO A 491 24.81 -18.37 1.92
N GLY A 492 23.74 -17.78 1.38
CA GLY A 492 23.58 -17.59 -0.06
C GLY A 492 24.79 -16.88 -0.67
N HIS A 493 25.65 -17.63 -1.35
CA HIS A 493 26.68 -17.06 -2.16
C HIS A 493 26.03 -16.61 -3.47
N LYS A 494 25.99 -15.29 -3.71
CA LYS A 494 25.84 -14.80 -5.08
C LYS A 494 26.88 -15.47 -5.96
N PRO A 495 26.54 -16.08 -7.09
CA PRO A 495 27.54 -16.49 -8.05
C PRO A 495 28.34 -15.24 -8.44
N ALA A 496 29.67 -15.28 -8.29
CA ALA A 496 30.53 -14.20 -8.70
C ALA A 496 30.32 -13.98 -10.21
N GLY A 497 29.63 -12.93 -10.54
CA GLY A 497 29.47 -12.47 -11.91
C GLY A 497 30.86 -12.22 -12.48
N VAL A 498 31.17 -12.88 -13.58
CA VAL A 498 32.37 -12.63 -14.38
C VAL A 498 32.29 -11.17 -14.82
N ARG A 499 33.25 -10.38 -14.37
CA ARG A 499 33.50 -9.01 -14.85
C ARG A 499 33.96 -9.02 -16.31
#